data_68525e33cebd1bf62edafc2c855d28c2
#
_entry.id   68525e33cebd1bf62edafc2c855d28c2
#
_cell.length_a   1.000
_cell.length_b   1.000
_cell.length_c   1.000
_cell.angle_alpha   90.00
_cell.angle_beta   90.00
_cell.angle_gamma   90.00
#
_symmetry.space_group_name_H-M   'P 1'
#
loop_
_entity.id
_entity.type
_entity.pdbx_description
1 polymer ?
#
loop_
_entity_poly.entity_id
_entity_poly.type
_entity_poly.pdbx_seq_one_letter_code
_entity_poly.pdbx_strand_id
1 'polypeptide(L)' 'MGNFSRQKVLKLAKGFKGRSSNCYSIAIRKVHKSLKYQYRDRRQKKRNVRKQWIQNVNASVREHGINYSRFMMCLNLSNI' A
#
# COMPACT_ATOMS: atom_id res chain seq x y z
N MET A 1 17.20 -11.50 6.77
CA MET A 1 17.56 -10.08 6.69
C MET A 1 18.98 -9.82 7.14
N GLY A 2 19.57 -10.71 7.87
CA GLY A 2 20.89 -10.54 8.41
C GLY A 2 22.05 -10.64 7.41
N ASN A 3 21.78 -10.95 6.16
CA ASN A 3 22.84 -11.25 5.17
C ASN A 3 23.17 -10.07 4.26
N PHE A 4 22.65 -8.88 4.55
CA PHE A 4 22.98 -7.69 3.76
C PHE A 4 24.37 -7.18 4.13
N SER A 5 25.20 -6.94 3.13
CA SER A 5 26.48 -6.28 3.33
C SER A 5 26.26 -4.82 3.72
N ARG A 6 27.29 -4.22 4.35
CA ARG A 6 27.24 -2.79 4.71
C ARG A 6 26.95 -1.93 3.49
N GLN A 7 27.60 -2.21 2.37
CA GLN A 7 27.41 -1.45 1.13
C GLN A 7 25.99 -1.54 0.63
N LYS A 8 25.41 -2.74 0.67
CA LYS A 8 24.03 -2.94 0.22
C LYS A 8 23.04 -2.17 1.11
N VAL A 9 23.24 -2.20 2.43
CA VAL A 9 22.38 -1.46 3.37
C VAL A 9 22.44 0.03 3.09
N LEU A 10 23.65 0.58 2.93
CA LEU A 10 23.81 2.00 2.65
C LEU A 10 23.24 2.40 1.30
N LYS A 11 23.33 1.51 0.31
CA LYS A 11 22.73 1.73 -0.98
C LYS A 11 21.20 1.81 -0.88
N LEU A 12 20.59 0.93 -0.10
CA LEU A 12 19.15 0.94 0.12
C LEU A 12 18.70 2.16 0.95
N ALA A 13 19.60 2.72 1.76
CA ALA A 13 19.31 3.88 2.60
C ALA A 13 19.48 5.22 1.88
N LYS A 14 19.83 5.22 0.60
CA LYS A 14 19.98 6.47 -0.17
C LYS A 14 18.66 7.25 -0.15
N GLY A 15 18.78 8.53 0.15
CA GLY A 15 17.62 9.41 0.24
C GLY A 15 17.01 9.48 1.64
N PHE A 16 17.48 8.67 2.59
CA PHE A 16 17.00 8.76 3.96
C PHE A 16 17.54 10.03 4.61
N LYS A 17 16.76 10.60 5.51
CA LYS A 17 17.09 11.87 6.14
C LYS A 17 18.16 11.71 7.21
N GLY A 18 19.03 12.72 7.32
CA GLY A 18 20.05 12.80 8.34
C GLY A 18 21.05 11.68 8.26
N ARG A 19 21.51 11.22 9.41
CA ARG A 19 22.51 10.16 9.48
C ARG A 19 22.01 8.79 9.04
N SER A 20 20.72 8.64 8.86
CA SER A 20 20.13 7.38 8.38
C SER A 20 20.64 6.97 7.01
N SER A 21 21.13 7.91 6.21
CA SER A 21 21.69 7.59 4.89
C SER A 21 23.20 7.33 4.92
N ASN A 22 23.91 7.70 5.99
CA ASN A 22 25.36 7.67 6.06
C ASN A 22 25.92 6.73 7.11
N CYS A 23 25.28 6.62 8.28
CA CYS A 23 25.76 5.82 9.39
C CYS A 23 25.15 4.42 9.33
N TYR A 24 25.98 3.40 9.16
CA TYR A 24 25.52 2.02 8.99
C TYR A 24 24.65 1.56 10.17
N SER A 25 25.08 1.83 11.42
CA SER A 25 24.35 1.37 12.59
C SER A 25 22.91 1.95 12.66
N ILE A 26 22.72 3.15 12.17
CA ILE A 26 21.40 3.77 12.08
C ILE A 26 20.69 3.31 10.83
N ALA A 27 21.40 3.25 9.71
CA ALA A 27 20.84 2.89 8.42
C ALA A 27 20.23 1.49 8.40
N ILE A 28 20.90 0.50 9.05
CA ILE A 28 20.42 -0.87 9.05
C ILE A 28 19.05 -1.00 9.71
N ARG A 29 18.83 -0.29 10.81
CA ARG A 29 17.52 -0.29 11.47
C ARG A 29 16.44 0.35 10.59
N LYS A 30 16.78 1.45 9.96
CA LYS A 30 15.84 2.16 9.08
C LYS A 30 15.55 1.35 7.83
N VAL A 31 16.53 0.66 7.26
CA VAL A 31 16.33 -0.21 6.09
C VAL A 31 15.42 -1.37 6.45
N HIS A 32 15.62 -2.03 7.59
CA HIS A 32 14.73 -3.10 8.04
C HIS A 32 13.29 -2.61 8.15
N LYS A 33 13.09 -1.44 8.75
CA LYS A 33 11.76 -0.85 8.90
C LYS A 33 11.15 -0.51 7.54
N SER A 34 11.97 0.05 6.65
CA SER A 34 11.56 0.39 5.29
C SER A 34 11.05 -0.84 4.53
N LEU A 35 11.78 -1.94 4.60
CA LEU A 35 11.39 -3.18 3.93
C LEU A 35 10.09 -3.75 4.51
N LYS A 36 9.91 -3.67 5.82
CA LYS A 36 8.66 -4.07 6.46
C LYS A 36 7.49 -3.22 5.97
N TYR A 37 7.69 -1.92 5.87
CA TYR A 37 6.67 -1.00 5.40
C TYR A 37 6.34 -1.27 3.93
N GLN A 38 7.33 -1.55 3.10
CA GLN A 38 7.08 -1.89 1.70
C GLN A 38 6.20 -3.14 1.56
N TYR A 39 6.50 -4.18 2.35
CA TYR A 39 5.67 -5.40 2.35
C TYR A 39 4.24 -5.09 2.76
N ARG A 40 4.06 -4.37 3.87
CA ARG A 40 2.74 -3.98 4.36
C ARG A 40 1.99 -3.14 3.33
N ASP A 41 2.68 -2.16 2.75
CA ASP A 41 2.03 -1.18 1.88
C ASP A 41 1.67 -1.75 0.52
N ARG A 42 2.42 -2.74 0.02
CA ARG A 42 2.01 -3.45 -1.19
C ARG A 42 0.64 -4.12 -1.00
N ARG A 43 0.40 -4.67 0.18
CA ARG A 43 -0.88 -5.28 0.49
C ARG A 43 -1.96 -4.24 0.74
N GLN A 44 -1.62 -3.18 1.45
CA GLN A 44 -2.55 -2.09 1.73
C GLN A 44 -2.95 -1.33 0.47
N LYS A 45 -2.05 -1.20 -0.49
CA LYS A 45 -2.35 -0.55 -1.76
C LYS A 45 -3.53 -1.21 -2.46
N LYS A 46 -3.54 -2.53 -2.50
CA LYS A 46 -4.63 -3.28 -3.12
C LYS A 46 -5.97 -3.01 -2.42
N ARG A 47 -5.95 -2.99 -1.10
CA ARG A 47 -7.16 -2.71 -0.31
C ARG A 47 -7.64 -1.28 -0.50
N ASN A 48 -6.72 -0.33 -0.55
CA ASN A 48 -7.05 1.09 -0.72
C ASN A 48 -7.61 1.35 -2.12
N VAL A 49 -7.05 0.75 -3.15
CA VAL A 49 -7.57 0.86 -4.51
C VAL A 49 -8.97 0.28 -4.60
N ARG A 50 -9.22 -0.85 -3.96
CA ARG A 50 -10.55 -1.45 -3.94
C ARG A 50 -11.57 -0.54 -3.25
N LYS A 51 -11.18 0.09 -2.13
CA LYS A 51 -12.04 1.08 -1.46
C LYS A 51 -12.37 2.24 -2.38
N GLN A 52 -11.39 2.72 -3.13
CA GLN A 52 -11.60 3.80 -4.09
C GLN A 52 -12.58 3.39 -5.19
N TRP A 53 -12.44 2.18 -5.70
CA TRP A 53 -13.38 1.64 -6.70
C TRP A 53 -14.80 1.57 -6.16
N ILE A 54 -14.96 1.09 -4.93
CA ILE A 54 -16.27 1.00 -4.28
C ILE A 54 -16.90 2.38 -4.12
N GLN A 55 -16.11 3.38 -3.71
CA GLN A 55 -16.58 4.75 -3.58
C GLN A 55 -17.03 5.32 -4.92
N ASN A 56 -16.26 5.08 -5.97
CA ASN A 56 -16.58 5.58 -7.30
C ASN A 56 -17.86 4.95 -7.85
N VAL A 57 -18.02 3.63 -7.68
CA VAL A 57 -19.23 2.92 -8.10
C VAL A 57 -20.42 3.43 -7.31
N ASN A 58 -20.28 3.58 -5.99
CA ASN A 58 -21.37 4.06 -5.15
C ASN A 58 -21.81 5.46 -5.56
N ALA A 59 -20.89 6.36 -5.84
CA ALA A 59 -21.21 7.71 -6.31
C ALA A 59 -21.97 7.68 -7.62
N SER A 60 -21.55 6.82 -8.54
CA SER A 60 -22.21 6.70 -9.86
C SER A 60 -23.62 6.15 -9.76
N VAL A 61 -23.83 5.09 -8.98
CA VAL A 61 -25.15 4.48 -8.88
C VAL A 61 -26.13 5.35 -8.09
N ARG A 62 -25.64 6.18 -7.17
CA ARG A 62 -26.49 7.12 -6.43
C ARG A 62 -27.08 8.19 -7.32
N GLU A 63 -26.43 8.54 -8.40
CA GLU A 63 -27.00 9.43 -9.41
C GLU A 63 -28.26 8.84 -10.05
N HIS A 64 -28.38 7.51 -10.04
CA HIS A 64 -29.53 6.79 -10.56
C HIS A 64 -30.54 6.39 -9.48
N GLY A 65 -30.36 6.91 -8.26
CA GLY A 65 -31.30 6.71 -7.17
C GLY A 65 -31.15 5.42 -6.38
N ILE A 66 -30.05 4.67 -6.56
CA ILE A 66 -29.79 3.46 -5.77
C ILE A 66 -28.45 3.59 -5.03
N ASN A 67 -28.23 2.71 -4.04
CA ASN A 67 -26.97 2.69 -3.31
C ASN A 67 -26.13 1.49 -3.76
N TYR A 68 -24.85 1.46 -3.27
CA TYR A 68 -23.91 0.41 -3.66
C TYR A 68 -24.42 -0.98 -3.30
N SER A 69 -24.98 -1.17 -2.12
CA SER A 69 -25.44 -2.48 -1.66
C SER A 69 -26.53 -3.03 -2.57
N ARG A 70 -27.48 -2.21 -2.96
CA ARG A 70 -28.54 -2.63 -3.86
C ARG A 70 -28.03 -2.90 -5.27
N PHE A 71 -27.07 -2.10 -5.72
CA PHE A 71 -26.47 -2.31 -7.04
C PHE A 71 -25.76 -3.66 -7.09
N MET A 72 -24.97 -3.98 -6.06
CA MET A 72 -24.27 -5.26 -6.00
C MET A 72 -25.22 -6.43 -5.90
N MET A 73 -26.33 -6.27 -5.17
CA MET A 73 -27.36 -7.31 -5.10
C MET A 73 -27.96 -7.57 -6.48
N CYS A 74 -28.26 -6.51 -7.21
CA CYS A 74 -28.81 -6.65 -8.58
C CYS A 74 -27.82 -7.36 -9.51
N LEU A 75 -26.52 -7.03 -9.44
CA LEU A 75 -25.49 -7.70 -10.22
C LEU A 75 -25.42 -9.18 -9.91
N ASN A 76 -25.48 -9.54 -8.62
CA ASN A 76 -25.44 -10.93 -8.19
C ASN A 76 -26.66 -11.70 -8.67
N LEU A 77 -27.85 -11.10 -8.58
CA LEU A 77 -29.08 -11.72 -9.06
C LEU A 77 -29.08 -11.89 -10.58
N SER A 78 -28.36 -11.02 -11.28
CA SER A 78 -28.26 -11.07 -12.75
C SER A 78 -27.11 -11.97 -13.23
N ASN A 79 -26.36 -12.59 -12.31
CA ASN A 79 -25.20 -13.43 -12.60
C ASN A 79 -24.08 -12.67 -13.35
N ILE A 80 -23.89 -11.42 -13.02
CA ILE A 80 -22.84 -10.58 -13.60
C ILE A 80 -21.64 -10.49 -12.67
#